data_3f043c824593808326b30d02517c8553
#
_entry.id   3f043c824593808326b30d02517c8553
#
_cell.length_a   1.000
_cell.length_b   1.000
_cell.length_c   1.000
_cell.angle_alpha   90.00
_cell.angle_beta   90.00
_cell.angle_gamma   90.00
#
_symmetry.space_group_name_H-M   'P 1'
#
loop_
_entity.id
_entity.type
_entity.pdbx_description
1 polymer ?
#
loop_
_entity_poly.entity_id
_entity_poly.type
_entity_poly.pdbx_seq_one_letter_code
_entity_poly.pdbx_strand_id
1 'polypeptide(L)'
;MQHATKLRWAVNLWPPNLAAGIRVLRIDADYRHVRVRLKRHFFNRNYVGTHFGGSLFAMTDPWWMIMMLRNLGSDYIVWDKAAAIDFIKAVREPVFADFVLDAVTLDEVRATADRDGKALHWFTVDVKTADGVLVAQVRKQVYVRRKRNGSEAVTEREAHAGQ
;
A
#
# COMPACT_ATOMS: atom_id res chain seq x y z
N MET A 1 12.54 -14.43 6.19
CA MET A 1 13.48 -13.29 6.11
C MET A 1 13.92 -12.94 4.70
N GLN A 2 14.33 -13.88 3.84
CA GLN A 2 14.91 -13.57 2.51
C GLN A 2 13.96 -12.82 1.56
N HIS A 3 12.65 -13.13 1.55
CA HIS A 3 11.68 -12.53 0.61
C HIS A 3 11.42 -11.04 0.89
N ALA A 4 11.25 -10.62 2.13
CA ALA A 4 11.05 -9.22 2.50
C ALA A 4 12.29 -8.37 2.18
N THR A 5 13.49 -8.90 2.43
CA THR A 5 14.75 -8.25 2.09
C THR A 5 14.93 -8.11 0.58
N LYS A 6 14.62 -9.16 -0.20
CA LYS A 6 14.68 -9.10 -1.68
C LYS A 6 13.69 -8.06 -2.24
N LEU A 7 12.46 -8.05 -1.74
CA LEU A 7 11.47 -7.06 -2.14
C LEU A 7 11.95 -5.64 -1.84
N ARG A 8 12.48 -5.38 -0.62
CA ARG A 8 13.02 -4.08 -0.24
C ARG A 8 14.11 -3.60 -1.20
N TRP A 9 15.03 -4.47 -1.61
CA TRP A 9 16.06 -4.13 -2.58
C TRP A 9 15.49 -3.84 -3.96
N ALA A 10 14.60 -4.70 -4.46
CA ALA A 10 13.97 -4.53 -5.77
C ALA A 10 13.21 -3.20 -5.86
N VAL A 11 12.41 -2.88 -4.83
CA VAL A 11 11.62 -1.63 -4.79
C VAL A 11 12.53 -0.40 -4.65
N ASN A 12 13.66 -0.51 -3.91
CA ASN A 12 14.62 0.58 -3.78
C ASN A 12 15.44 0.84 -5.06
N LEU A 13 15.58 -0.15 -5.93
CA LEU A 13 16.24 -0.02 -7.23
C LEU A 13 15.26 0.30 -8.37
N TRP A 14 13.98 0.28 -8.09
CA TRP A 14 12.97 0.57 -9.09
C TRP A 14 13.05 2.04 -9.53
N PRO A 15 13.18 2.31 -10.87
CA PRO A 15 13.43 3.66 -11.37
C PRO A 15 12.46 4.74 -10.90
N PRO A 16 11.14 4.52 -10.84
CA PRO A 16 10.20 5.52 -10.31
C PRO A 16 10.50 5.95 -8.87
N ASN A 17 10.88 5.00 -8.00
CA ASN A 17 11.23 5.30 -6.61
C ASN A 17 12.56 6.05 -6.49
N LEU A 18 13.55 5.66 -7.29
CA LEU A 18 14.83 6.36 -7.34
C LEU A 18 14.63 7.81 -7.79
N ALA A 19 13.87 8.03 -8.88
CA ALA A 19 13.59 9.37 -9.40
C ALA A 19 12.77 10.21 -8.40
N ALA A 20 11.81 9.60 -7.72
CA ALA A 20 11.00 10.27 -6.70
C ALA A 20 11.75 10.53 -5.38
N GLY A 21 12.91 9.90 -5.14
CA GLY A 21 13.64 9.99 -3.86
C GLY A 21 13.02 9.15 -2.74
N ILE A 22 12.25 8.13 -3.13
CA ILE A 22 11.57 7.19 -2.21
C ILE A 22 12.55 6.08 -1.84
N ARG A 23 12.62 5.74 -0.56
CA ARG A 23 13.41 4.62 -0.07
C ARG A 23 12.68 3.86 1.02
N VAL A 24 12.54 2.57 0.81
CA VAL A 24 12.03 1.63 1.81
C VAL A 24 13.13 1.31 2.79
N LEU A 25 12.93 1.69 4.04
CA LEU A 25 13.89 1.49 5.12
C LEU A 25 13.74 0.12 5.78
N ARG A 26 12.48 -0.32 5.94
CA ARG A 26 12.13 -1.55 6.64
C ARG A 26 10.96 -2.24 5.95
N ILE A 27 11.01 -3.56 5.86
CA ILE A 27 9.89 -4.48 5.64
C ILE A 27 10.12 -5.63 6.60
N ASP A 28 9.20 -5.86 7.52
CA ASP A 28 9.28 -6.97 8.44
C ASP A 28 9.05 -8.31 7.73
N ALA A 29 9.59 -9.38 8.29
CA ALA A 29 9.54 -10.71 7.68
C ALA A 29 8.11 -11.24 7.50
N ASP A 30 7.20 -10.81 8.36
CA ASP A 30 5.77 -11.10 8.33
C ASP A 30 4.94 -10.11 7.49
N TYR A 31 5.59 -9.09 6.89
CA TYR A 31 4.94 -8.04 6.11
C TYR A 31 3.87 -7.25 6.89
N ARG A 32 4.01 -7.13 8.21
CA ARG A 32 3.06 -6.39 9.06
C ARG A 32 3.52 -5.00 9.44
N HIS A 33 4.80 -4.68 9.19
CA HIS A 33 5.33 -3.33 9.33
C HIS A 33 6.21 -2.98 8.13
N VAL A 34 5.94 -1.83 7.52
CA VAL A 34 6.75 -1.23 6.46
C VAL A 34 7.05 0.22 6.83
N ARG A 35 8.32 0.63 6.71
CA ARG A 35 8.73 2.01 6.88
C ARG A 35 9.36 2.57 5.61
N VAL A 36 8.85 3.68 5.14
CA VAL A 36 9.27 4.36 3.92
C VAL A 36 9.74 5.77 4.23
N ARG A 37 10.78 6.21 3.55
CA ARG A 37 11.29 7.59 3.61
C ARG A 37 11.22 8.22 2.22
N LEU A 38 10.80 9.48 2.16
CA LEU A 38 10.96 10.35 1.02
C LEU A 38 12.00 11.42 1.36
N LYS A 39 13.06 11.52 0.54
CA LYS A 39 14.08 12.56 0.66
C LYS A 39 13.96 13.52 -0.52
N ARG A 40 13.86 14.82 -0.23
CA ARG A 40 13.87 15.85 -1.26
C ARG A 40 15.25 15.98 -1.88
N HIS A 41 15.29 16.09 -3.20
CA HIS A 41 16.48 16.42 -3.99
C HIS A 41 16.09 17.34 -5.17
N PHE A 42 17.03 17.72 -6.00
CA PHE A 42 16.80 18.70 -7.07
C PHE A 42 15.67 18.30 -8.04
N PHE A 43 15.59 17.03 -8.40
CA PHE A 43 14.65 16.54 -9.43
C PHE A 43 13.23 16.21 -8.89
N ASN A 44 13.04 16.10 -7.56
CA ASN A 44 11.74 15.77 -6.97
C ASN A 44 11.13 16.90 -6.12
N ARG A 45 11.67 18.11 -6.20
CA ARG A 45 11.08 19.29 -5.56
C ARG A 45 9.97 19.88 -6.44
N ASN A 46 8.97 20.46 -5.80
CA ASN A 46 7.95 21.24 -6.50
C ASN A 46 8.45 22.66 -6.85
N TYR A 47 7.60 23.44 -7.52
CA TYR A 47 7.92 24.80 -7.96
C TYR A 47 8.35 25.72 -6.82
N VAL A 48 7.75 25.60 -5.63
CA VAL A 48 8.08 26.42 -4.45
C VAL A 48 9.21 25.84 -3.59
N GLY A 49 9.87 24.78 -4.05
CA GLY A 49 11.07 24.21 -3.42
C GLY A 49 10.80 23.27 -2.23
N THR A 50 9.57 22.82 -2.03
CA THR A 50 9.21 21.77 -1.06
C THR A 50 9.05 20.41 -1.73
N HIS A 51 8.58 19.38 -1.00
CA HIS A 51 8.29 18.07 -1.60
C HIS A 51 7.23 18.20 -2.69
N PHE A 52 7.44 17.52 -3.81
CA PHE A 52 6.41 17.35 -4.83
C PHE A 52 5.27 16.46 -4.29
N GLY A 53 4.03 16.95 -4.37
CA GLY A 53 2.86 16.26 -3.83
C GLY A 53 2.66 14.86 -4.42
N GLY A 54 2.96 14.68 -5.72
CA GLY A 54 2.97 13.36 -6.36
C GLY A 54 3.96 12.39 -5.73
N SER A 55 5.14 12.85 -5.29
CA SER A 55 6.12 12.00 -4.59
C SER A 55 5.65 11.65 -3.18
N LEU A 56 4.96 12.57 -2.48
CA LEU A 56 4.32 12.29 -1.19
C LEU A 56 3.25 11.22 -1.30
N PHE A 57 2.47 11.25 -2.38
CA PHE A 57 1.47 10.22 -2.64
C PHE A 57 2.12 8.89 -3.06
N ALA A 58 3.07 8.92 -4.00
CA ALA A 58 3.77 7.74 -4.50
C ALA A 58 4.53 6.97 -3.41
N MET A 59 5.09 7.64 -2.38
CA MET A 59 5.78 6.94 -1.29
C MET A 59 4.86 6.05 -0.47
N THR A 60 3.55 6.26 -0.54
CA THR A 60 2.55 5.47 0.18
C THR A 60 1.96 4.33 -0.65
N ASP A 61 2.30 4.27 -1.92
CA ASP A 61 1.91 3.21 -2.83
C ASP A 61 3.05 2.19 -2.98
N PRO A 62 2.80 0.88 -2.95
CA PRO A 62 1.56 0.11 -2.80
C PRO A 62 1.47 -0.69 -1.48
N TRP A 63 1.89 -0.12 -0.35
CA TRP A 63 2.23 -0.86 0.86
C TRP A 63 1.05 -1.62 1.47
N TRP A 64 -0.11 -0.99 1.64
CA TRP A 64 -1.29 -1.66 2.18
C TRP A 64 -1.70 -2.87 1.34
N MET A 65 -1.67 -2.74 0.01
CA MET A 65 -1.98 -3.83 -0.91
C MET A 65 -0.97 -4.98 -0.76
N ILE A 66 0.34 -4.69 -0.71
CA ILE A 66 1.37 -5.73 -0.55
C ILE A 66 1.25 -6.42 0.81
N MET A 67 1.06 -5.67 1.90
CA MET A 67 0.90 -6.21 3.24
C MET A 67 -0.31 -7.14 3.31
N MET A 68 -1.45 -6.72 2.79
CA MET A 68 -2.67 -7.54 2.72
C MET A 68 -2.46 -8.78 1.86
N LEU A 69 -1.89 -8.64 0.64
CA LEU A 69 -1.64 -9.75 -0.26
C LEU A 69 -0.74 -10.82 0.37
N ARG A 70 0.32 -10.39 1.09
CA ARG A 70 1.27 -11.30 1.72
C ARG A 70 0.70 -12.02 2.94
N ASN A 71 -0.19 -11.36 3.69
CA ASN A 71 -0.79 -11.93 4.90
C ASN A 71 -2.05 -12.75 4.62
N LEU A 72 -2.79 -12.45 3.56
CA LEU A 72 -3.97 -13.23 3.16
C LEU A 72 -3.59 -14.47 2.35
N GLY A 73 -2.51 -14.42 1.58
CA GLY A 73 -2.02 -15.54 0.77
C GLY A 73 -2.62 -15.61 -0.63
N SER A 74 -2.29 -16.72 -1.35
CA SER A 74 -2.59 -16.91 -2.76
C SER A 74 -4.07 -17.07 -3.09
N ASP A 75 -4.91 -17.36 -2.09
CA ASP A 75 -6.34 -17.61 -2.29
C ASP A 75 -7.16 -16.32 -2.43
N TYR A 76 -6.51 -15.18 -2.23
CA TYR A 76 -7.15 -13.88 -2.32
C TYR A 76 -6.61 -13.06 -3.47
N ILE A 77 -7.48 -12.21 -4.00
CA ILE A 77 -7.17 -11.14 -4.93
C ILE A 77 -7.21 -9.85 -4.14
N VAL A 78 -6.15 -9.06 -4.23
CA VAL A 78 -6.01 -7.80 -3.50
C VAL A 78 -5.52 -6.72 -4.46
N TRP A 79 -6.17 -5.55 -4.46
CA TRP A 79 -5.70 -4.36 -5.16
C TRP A 79 -6.18 -3.07 -4.50
N ASP A 80 -5.50 -1.97 -4.78
CA ASP A 80 -5.93 -0.64 -4.38
C ASP A 80 -7.09 -0.17 -5.26
N LYS A 81 -8.24 0.19 -4.65
CA LYS A 81 -9.44 0.62 -5.38
C LYS A 81 -9.58 2.13 -5.45
N ALA A 82 -9.23 2.82 -4.37
CA ALA A 82 -9.30 4.26 -4.28
C ALA A 82 -8.24 4.79 -3.32
N ALA A 83 -7.86 6.04 -3.48
CA ALA A 83 -6.95 6.70 -2.57
C ALA A 83 -7.24 8.21 -2.55
N ALA A 84 -6.92 8.84 -1.43
CA ALA A 84 -6.96 10.28 -1.23
C ALA A 84 -5.77 10.73 -0.40
N ILE A 85 -5.29 11.94 -0.65
CA ILE A 85 -4.22 12.57 0.14
C ILE A 85 -4.66 13.96 0.56
N ASP A 86 -4.46 14.26 1.85
CA ASP A 86 -4.62 15.58 2.43
C ASP A 86 -3.22 16.16 2.70
N PHE A 87 -2.88 17.27 2.04
CA PHE A 87 -1.62 17.99 2.25
C PHE A 87 -1.79 18.98 3.38
N ILE A 88 -1.04 18.81 4.49
CA ILE A 88 -1.25 19.56 5.73
C ILE A 88 -0.17 20.61 5.90
N LYS A 89 1.10 20.24 5.65
CA LYS A 89 2.22 21.16 5.83
C LYS A 89 3.30 20.97 4.76
N ALA A 90 3.72 22.04 4.11
CA ALA A 90 4.84 22.03 3.19
C ALA A 90 6.16 22.04 3.95
N VAL A 91 7.03 21.05 3.69
CA VAL A 91 8.33 20.88 4.34
C VAL A 91 9.44 20.61 3.33
N ARG A 92 10.70 20.76 3.75
CA ARG A 92 11.87 20.50 2.91
C ARG A 92 12.73 19.35 3.42
N GLU A 93 12.63 19.04 4.70
CA GLU A 93 13.30 17.94 5.39
C GLU A 93 12.73 16.57 4.96
N PRO A 94 13.49 15.48 5.15
CA PRO A 94 12.99 14.13 4.85
C PRO A 94 11.73 13.81 5.65
N VAL A 95 10.79 13.09 5.00
CA VAL A 95 9.56 12.64 5.61
C VAL A 95 9.46 11.12 5.59
N PHE A 96 8.65 10.58 6.50
CA PHE A 96 8.52 9.15 6.76
C PHE A 96 7.05 8.75 6.82
N ALA A 97 6.76 7.54 6.37
CA ALA A 97 5.47 6.88 6.55
C ALA A 97 5.71 5.50 7.15
N ASP A 98 4.98 5.18 8.22
CA ASP A 98 5.01 3.89 8.89
C ASP A 98 3.66 3.19 8.70
N PHE A 99 3.70 2.04 8.05
CA PHE A 99 2.53 1.20 7.79
C PHE A 99 2.53 0.05 8.78
N VAL A 100 1.47 -0.07 9.56
CA VAL A 100 1.32 -1.14 10.56
C VAL A 100 0.00 -1.84 10.33
N LEU A 101 0.06 -3.12 9.95
CA LEU A 101 -1.10 -3.98 9.79
C LEU A 101 -1.27 -4.83 11.07
N ASP A 102 -2.24 -4.48 11.88
CA ASP A 102 -2.57 -5.25 13.09
C ASP A 102 -3.34 -6.54 12.76
N ALA A 103 -3.35 -7.49 13.72
CA ALA A 103 -3.99 -8.78 13.53
C ALA A 103 -5.50 -8.66 13.42
N VAL A 104 -6.09 -7.76 14.19
CA VAL A 104 -7.56 -7.58 14.26
C VAL A 104 -8.07 -7.11 12.91
N THR A 105 -7.48 -6.05 12.35
CA THR A 105 -7.83 -5.53 11.01
C THR A 105 -7.66 -6.60 9.92
N LEU A 106 -6.57 -7.36 9.96
CA LEU A 106 -6.33 -8.44 8.98
C LEU A 106 -7.41 -9.51 9.04
N ASP A 107 -7.78 -9.95 10.25
CA ASP A 107 -8.78 -11.00 10.47
C ASP A 107 -10.19 -10.51 10.13
N GLU A 108 -10.55 -9.26 10.45
CA GLU A 108 -11.83 -8.65 10.08
C GLU A 108 -11.99 -8.56 8.56
N VAL A 109 -10.95 -8.10 7.84
CA VAL A 109 -11.00 -8.01 6.37
C VAL A 109 -11.12 -9.40 5.74
N ARG A 110 -10.39 -10.40 6.28
CA ARG A 110 -10.49 -11.80 5.84
C ARG A 110 -11.89 -12.35 6.05
N ALA A 111 -12.42 -12.24 7.27
CA ALA A 111 -13.74 -12.73 7.62
C ALA A 111 -14.84 -12.07 6.76
N THR A 112 -14.74 -10.78 6.50
CA THR A 112 -15.68 -10.06 5.64
C THR A 112 -15.58 -10.55 4.18
N ALA A 113 -14.37 -10.73 3.65
CA ALA A 113 -14.18 -11.22 2.29
C ALA A 113 -14.69 -12.66 2.11
N ASP A 114 -14.54 -13.51 3.15
CA ASP A 114 -15.02 -14.90 3.12
C ASP A 114 -16.54 -14.98 3.25
N ARG A 115 -17.16 -14.16 4.09
CA ARG A 115 -18.61 -14.13 4.32
C ARG A 115 -19.37 -13.46 3.16
N ASP A 116 -18.90 -12.31 2.69
CA ASP A 116 -19.65 -11.44 1.77
C ASP A 116 -19.09 -11.52 0.34
N GLY A 117 -18.12 -12.42 0.09
CA GLY A 117 -17.45 -12.61 -1.21
C GLY A 117 -16.43 -11.51 -1.55
N LYS A 118 -16.46 -10.36 -0.86
CA LYS A 118 -15.50 -9.25 -1.00
C LYS A 118 -15.47 -8.40 0.26
N ALA A 119 -14.34 -7.74 0.49
CA ALA A 119 -14.19 -6.69 1.49
C ALA A 119 -13.62 -5.41 0.86
N LEU A 120 -14.03 -4.26 1.36
CA LEU A 120 -13.48 -2.94 1.06
C LEU A 120 -13.07 -2.32 2.39
N HIS A 121 -11.77 -2.09 2.58
CA HIS A 121 -11.27 -1.52 3.82
C HIS A 121 -10.45 -0.26 3.55
N TRP A 122 -10.71 0.81 4.32
CA TRP A 122 -9.94 2.04 4.27
C TRP A 122 -8.84 2.01 5.31
N PHE A 123 -7.61 2.12 4.84
CA PHE A 123 -6.42 2.33 5.66
C PHE A 123 -6.03 3.80 5.65
N THR A 124 -5.41 4.25 6.74
CA THR A 124 -4.86 5.60 6.85
C THR A 124 -3.40 5.51 7.25
N VAL A 125 -2.56 6.34 6.65
CA VAL A 125 -1.16 6.52 7.04
C VAL A 125 -0.82 8.00 7.08
N ASP A 126 -0.11 8.38 8.14
CA ASP A 126 0.45 9.71 8.30
C ASP A 126 1.84 9.77 7.68
N VAL A 127 2.11 10.83 6.94
CA VAL A 127 3.45 11.21 6.48
C VAL A 127 3.97 12.29 7.40
N LYS A 128 5.06 11.99 8.13
CA LYS A 128 5.62 12.87 9.18
C LYS A 128 7.10 13.14 8.96
N THR A 129 7.56 14.25 9.47
CA THR A 129 9.01 14.53 9.62
C THR A 129 9.59 13.65 10.74
N ALA A 130 10.92 13.66 10.90
CA ALA A 130 11.59 12.87 11.93
C ALA A 130 11.23 13.33 13.38
N ASP A 131 10.91 14.60 13.57
CA ASP A 131 10.44 15.21 14.81
C ASP A 131 8.92 15.12 15.02
N GLY A 132 8.21 14.38 14.14
CA GLY A 132 6.79 14.05 14.30
C GLY A 132 5.80 15.05 13.72
N VAL A 133 6.26 16.11 13.01
CA VAL A 133 5.35 17.07 12.36
C VAL A 133 4.56 16.37 11.25
N LEU A 134 3.24 16.46 11.28
CA LEU A 134 2.36 15.92 10.26
C LEU A 134 2.44 16.76 8.98
N VAL A 135 2.77 16.12 7.88
CA VAL A 135 3.00 16.74 6.56
C VAL A 135 1.86 16.42 5.60
N ALA A 136 1.44 15.18 5.59
CA ALA A 136 0.29 14.72 4.82
C ALA A 136 -0.35 13.52 5.49
N GLN A 137 -1.63 13.29 5.20
CA GLN A 137 -2.33 12.07 5.55
C GLN A 137 -2.86 11.42 4.28
N VAL A 138 -2.62 10.12 4.11
CA VAL A 138 -3.09 9.36 2.96
C VAL A 138 -4.08 8.31 3.44
N ARG A 139 -5.24 8.27 2.79
CA ARG A 139 -6.25 7.23 2.95
C ARG A 139 -6.27 6.36 1.69
N LYS A 140 -6.27 5.05 1.87
CA LYS A 140 -6.25 4.10 0.77
C LYS A 140 -7.29 3.01 0.98
N GLN A 141 -8.17 2.81 0.00
CA GLN A 141 -9.14 1.74 0.02
C GLN A 141 -8.59 0.51 -0.69
N VAL A 142 -8.43 -0.57 0.06
CA VAL A 142 -8.01 -1.87 -0.47
C VAL A 142 -9.25 -2.73 -0.72
N TYR A 143 -9.31 -3.32 -1.90
CA TYR A 143 -10.29 -4.33 -2.28
C TYR A 143 -9.67 -5.70 -2.05
N VAL A 144 -10.42 -6.57 -1.37
CA VAL A 144 -10.04 -7.97 -1.12
C VAL A 144 -11.19 -8.87 -1.56
N ARG A 145 -10.86 -9.95 -2.30
CA ARG A 145 -11.82 -10.96 -2.70
C ARG A 145 -11.17 -12.35 -2.66
N ARG A 146 -11.86 -13.34 -2.12
CA ARG A 146 -11.44 -14.73 -2.23
C ARG A 146 -11.57 -15.21 -3.69
N LYS A 147 -10.60 -15.95 -4.19
CA LYS A 147 -10.67 -16.56 -5.52
C LYS A 147 -11.76 -17.62 -5.51
N ARG A 148 -12.60 -17.66 -6.55
CA ARG A 148 -13.51 -18.78 -6.78
C ARG A 148 -12.68 -20.00 -7.16
N ASN A 149 -12.94 -21.15 -6.58
CA ASN A 149 -12.35 -22.40 -7.02
C ASN A 149 -12.87 -22.68 -8.44
N GLY A 150 -11.99 -23.15 -9.34
CA GLY A 150 -12.28 -23.28 -10.76
C GLY A 150 -13.52 -24.13 -11.14
N SER A 151 -14.07 -24.93 -10.23
CA SER A 151 -15.30 -25.69 -10.41
C SER A 151 -16.57 -24.80 -10.45
N GLU A 152 -16.60 -23.69 -9.70
CA GLU A 152 -17.77 -22.77 -9.68
C GLU A 152 -17.82 -21.87 -10.93
N ALA A 153 -16.66 -21.54 -11.50
CA ALA A 153 -16.57 -20.70 -12.70
C ALA A 153 -17.03 -21.44 -13.99
N VAL A 154 -16.99 -22.77 -14.01
CA VAL A 154 -17.48 -23.57 -15.12
C VAL A 154 -19.00 -23.65 -15.09
N THR A 155 -19.60 -23.81 -13.94
CA THR A 155 -21.06 -23.94 -13.77
C THR A 155 -21.80 -22.65 -14.15
N GLU A 156 -21.25 -21.47 -13.85
CA GLU A 156 -21.85 -20.18 -14.25
C GLU A 156 -21.74 -19.90 -15.76
N ARG A 157 -20.67 -20.36 -16.42
CA ARG A 157 -20.53 -20.22 -17.86
C ARG A 157 -21.51 -21.13 -18.62
N GLU A 158 -21.76 -22.33 -18.11
CA GLU A 158 -22.73 -23.25 -18.69
C GLU A 158 -24.17 -22.76 -18.45
N ALA A 159 -24.48 -22.16 -17.30
CA ALA A 159 -25.78 -21.58 -17.02
C ALA A 159 -26.12 -20.34 -17.88
N HIS A 160 -25.12 -19.56 -18.34
CA HIS A 160 -25.30 -18.41 -19.22
C HIS A 160 -25.25 -18.76 -20.71
N ALA A 161 -24.74 -19.93 -21.08
CA ALA A 161 -24.71 -20.40 -22.47
C ALA A 161 -26.01 -21.14 -22.88
N GLY A 162 -26.91 -21.38 -21.91
CA GLY A 162 -28.19 -22.09 -22.13
C GLY A 162 -29.44 -21.19 -22.18
N GLN A 163 -29.26 -19.86 -22.24
CA GLN A 163 -30.32 -18.87 -22.51
C GLN A 163 -30.00 -18.15 -23.83
#